data_a12aac79f77864a9866f88ca08cb3a77
#
_entry.id   a12aac79f77864a9866f88ca08cb3a77
#
_cell.length_a   1.000
_cell.length_b   1.000
_cell.length_c   1.000
_cell.angle_alpha   90.00
_cell.angle_beta   90.00
_cell.angle_gamma   90.00
#
_symmetry.space_group_name_H-M   'P 1'
#
loop_
_entity.id
_entity.type
_entity.pdbx_description
1 polymer ?
#
loop_
_entity_poly.entity_id
_entity_poly.type
_entity_poly.pdbx_seq_one_letter_code
_entity_poly.pdbx_strand_id
1 'polypeptide(L)'
;NLQVILQCGSRYSDKYKFLNNTQIKVLPFIEEMDKAFSAADIIISRSGASIISELCFVGKPVIFIPSPNVAEDHQTKNAKKLYDLGAAEYVEEDEIDYKLTSIINKILVSEIYRDSLSEKISSLSKPDASKIIVNEIKMYLK
;
A
#
# COMPACT_ATOMS: atom_id res chain seq x y z
N ASN A 1 -10.84 1.95 -18.68
CA ASN A 1 -9.74 0.97 -18.91
C ASN A 1 -8.81 1.00 -17.71
N LEU A 2 -8.78 -0.07 -16.92
CA LEU A 2 -7.82 -0.25 -15.85
C LEU A 2 -6.53 -0.85 -16.42
N GLN A 3 -5.39 -0.38 -15.90
CA GLN A 3 -4.09 -1.01 -16.09
C GLN A 3 -3.58 -1.48 -14.73
N VAL A 4 -2.95 -2.64 -14.69
CA VAL A 4 -2.50 -3.26 -13.45
C VAL A 4 -1.03 -3.64 -13.56
N ILE A 5 -0.22 -3.25 -12.57
CA ILE A 5 1.11 -3.79 -12.35
C ILE A 5 1.02 -4.70 -11.13
N LEU A 6 1.30 -5.97 -11.30
CA LEU A 6 1.24 -6.99 -10.25
C LEU A 6 2.65 -7.50 -9.92
N GLN A 7 3.13 -7.25 -8.71
CA GLN A 7 4.31 -7.92 -8.18
C GLN A 7 3.89 -9.22 -7.48
N CYS A 8 4.28 -10.35 -8.06
CA CYS A 8 3.87 -11.66 -7.56
C CYS A 8 4.94 -12.39 -6.74
N GLY A 9 6.17 -11.89 -6.71
CA GLY A 9 7.32 -12.59 -6.16
C GLY A 9 7.89 -13.66 -7.10
N SER A 10 9.20 -13.89 -7.03
CA SER A 10 9.91 -14.84 -7.94
C SER A 10 9.33 -16.24 -7.86
N ARG A 11 8.93 -16.68 -6.67
CA ARG A 11 8.34 -18.02 -6.45
C ARG A 11 7.05 -18.27 -7.23
N TYR A 12 6.30 -17.22 -7.53
CA TYR A 12 4.98 -17.31 -8.18
C TYR A 12 4.97 -16.78 -9.61
N SER A 13 6.12 -16.35 -10.13
CA SER A 13 6.24 -15.74 -11.46
C SER A 13 5.65 -16.63 -12.55
N ASP A 14 6.05 -17.90 -12.62
CA ASP A 14 5.55 -18.83 -13.63
C ASP A 14 4.06 -19.11 -13.48
N LYS A 15 3.57 -19.18 -12.23
CA LYS A 15 2.15 -19.42 -11.94
C LYS A 15 1.24 -18.31 -12.47
N TYR A 16 1.69 -17.04 -12.44
CA TYR A 16 0.87 -15.89 -12.81
C TYR A 16 1.23 -15.27 -14.16
N LYS A 17 2.25 -15.79 -14.85
CA LYS A 17 2.72 -15.28 -16.14
C LYS A 17 1.61 -15.25 -17.21
N PHE A 18 0.64 -16.16 -17.14
CA PHE A 18 -0.48 -16.23 -18.09
C PHE A 18 -1.41 -15.01 -18.02
N LEU A 19 -1.39 -14.24 -16.94
CA LEU A 19 -2.18 -13.02 -16.78
C LEU A 19 -1.62 -11.84 -17.58
N ASN A 20 -0.34 -11.91 -18.04
CA ASN A 20 0.25 -10.83 -18.82
C ASN A 20 -0.52 -10.58 -20.11
N ASN A 21 -0.93 -9.33 -20.30
CA ASN A 21 -1.59 -8.85 -21.51
C ASN A 21 -1.35 -7.33 -21.65
N THR A 22 -2.08 -6.65 -22.50
CA THR A 22 -1.95 -5.21 -22.73
C THR A 22 -2.39 -4.35 -21.53
N GLN A 23 -3.15 -4.90 -20.60
CA GLN A 23 -3.69 -4.20 -19.42
C GLN A 23 -3.05 -4.65 -18.11
N ILE A 24 -2.52 -5.87 -18.06
CA ILE A 24 -1.95 -6.45 -16.85
C ILE A 24 -0.48 -6.80 -17.10
N LYS A 25 0.41 -6.22 -16.30
CA LYS A 25 1.84 -6.53 -16.29
C LYS A 25 2.19 -7.26 -15.00
N VAL A 26 2.55 -8.54 -15.11
CA VAL A 26 3.00 -9.35 -13.99
C VAL A 26 4.51 -9.35 -13.93
N LEU A 27 5.05 -8.99 -12.78
CA LEU A 27 6.49 -8.92 -12.52
C LEU A 27 6.84 -9.76 -11.29
N PRO A 28 7.95 -10.51 -11.31
CA PRO A 28 8.43 -11.19 -10.11
C PRO A 28 8.85 -10.19 -9.03
N PHE A 29 9.43 -9.07 -9.46
CA PHE A 29 9.89 -7.97 -8.61
C PHE A 29 9.83 -6.66 -9.40
N ILE A 30 9.50 -5.56 -8.73
CA ILE A 30 9.51 -4.21 -9.31
C ILE A 30 10.82 -3.55 -8.89
N GLU A 31 11.76 -3.39 -9.82
CA GLU A 31 13.08 -2.80 -9.53
C GLU A 31 12.99 -1.29 -9.28
N GLU A 32 12.14 -0.59 -10.06
CA GLU A 32 11.94 0.85 -9.97
C GLU A 32 10.60 1.15 -9.26
N MET A 33 10.53 0.84 -7.95
CA MET A 33 9.30 0.97 -7.17
C MET A 33 8.80 2.42 -7.10
N ASP A 34 9.70 3.39 -7.08
CA ASP A 34 9.39 4.82 -7.13
C ASP A 34 8.61 5.20 -8.40
N LYS A 35 8.99 4.65 -9.55
CA LYS A 35 8.24 4.85 -10.81
C LYS A 35 6.89 4.15 -10.79
N ALA A 36 6.82 2.94 -10.23
CA ALA A 36 5.56 2.22 -10.10
C ALA A 36 4.57 2.98 -9.19
N PHE A 37 5.03 3.48 -8.05
CA PHE A 37 4.21 4.30 -7.17
C PHE A 37 3.78 5.62 -7.81
N SER A 38 4.68 6.28 -8.55
CA SER A 38 4.36 7.53 -9.26
C SER A 38 3.29 7.32 -10.33
N ALA A 39 3.33 6.20 -11.04
CA ALA A 39 2.37 5.86 -12.09
C ALA A 39 1.02 5.36 -11.55
N ALA A 40 0.96 4.91 -10.31
CA ALA A 40 -0.27 4.35 -9.74
C ALA A 40 -1.27 5.44 -9.35
N ASP A 41 -2.55 5.19 -9.62
CA ASP A 41 -3.67 5.97 -9.08
C ASP A 41 -4.19 5.36 -7.77
N ILE A 42 -4.09 4.06 -7.62
CA ILE A 42 -4.49 3.30 -6.43
C ILE A 42 -3.41 2.23 -6.18
N ILE A 43 -3.04 2.05 -4.92
CA ILE A 43 -2.08 1.04 -4.51
C ILE A 43 -2.79 -0.01 -3.66
N ILE A 44 -2.59 -1.28 -3.98
CA ILE A 44 -3.05 -2.42 -3.17
C ILE A 44 -1.82 -3.07 -2.56
N SER A 45 -1.77 -3.18 -1.24
CA SER A 45 -0.58 -3.66 -0.54
C SER A 45 -0.90 -4.44 0.73
N ARG A 46 0.07 -5.21 1.21
CA ARG A 46 0.09 -5.71 2.59
C ARG A 46 0.34 -4.54 3.57
N SER A 47 0.04 -4.74 4.84
CA SER A 47 0.08 -3.68 5.88
C SER A 47 1.21 -3.89 6.91
N GLY A 48 2.38 -4.30 6.43
CA GLY A 48 3.60 -4.31 7.26
C GLY A 48 4.05 -2.88 7.61
N ALA A 49 4.72 -2.70 8.73
CA ALA A 49 5.09 -1.36 9.23
C ALA A 49 5.99 -0.57 8.26
N SER A 50 6.96 -1.23 7.62
CA SER A 50 7.88 -0.58 6.68
C SER A 50 7.16 -0.05 5.45
N ILE A 51 6.31 -0.88 4.82
CA ILE A 51 5.57 -0.47 3.63
C ILE A 51 4.54 0.61 3.95
N ILE A 52 3.91 0.59 5.12
CA ILE A 52 3.01 1.67 5.55
C ILE A 52 3.76 3.00 5.60
N SER A 53 4.96 3.04 6.21
CA SER A 53 5.75 4.26 6.28
C SER A 53 6.11 4.80 4.90
N GLU A 54 6.44 3.92 3.97
CA GLU A 54 6.72 4.25 2.57
C GLU A 54 5.47 4.79 1.86
N LEU A 55 4.32 4.12 2.01
CA LEU A 55 3.07 4.54 1.39
C LEU A 55 2.51 5.85 1.96
N CYS A 56 2.74 6.14 3.24
CA CYS A 56 2.45 7.46 3.80
C CYS A 56 3.27 8.56 3.10
N PHE A 57 4.52 8.28 2.76
CA PHE A 57 5.36 9.22 2.01
C PHE A 57 4.92 9.36 0.55
N VAL A 58 4.51 8.28 -0.08
CA VAL A 58 3.99 8.26 -1.46
C VAL A 58 2.69 9.07 -1.59
N GLY A 59 1.82 9.04 -0.59
CA GLY A 59 0.61 9.87 -0.53
C GLY A 59 -0.47 9.52 -1.56
N LYS A 60 -0.51 8.29 -2.05
CA LYS A 60 -1.56 7.79 -2.96
C LYS A 60 -2.66 7.06 -2.19
N PRO A 61 -3.88 6.92 -2.74
CA PRO A 61 -4.90 6.07 -2.15
C PRO A 61 -4.43 4.62 -2.01
N VAL A 62 -4.59 4.04 -0.83
CA VAL A 62 -4.16 2.68 -0.53
C VAL A 62 -5.34 1.83 -0.07
N ILE A 63 -5.39 0.60 -0.59
CA ILE A 63 -6.22 -0.47 -0.06
C ILE A 63 -5.29 -1.51 0.57
N PHE A 64 -5.34 -1.68 1.87
CA PHE A 64 -4.55 -2.70 2.56
C PHE A 64 -5.27 -4.04 2.56
N ILE A 65 -4.52 -5.09 2.24
CA ILE A 65 -4.94 -6.49 2.40
C ILE A 65 -3.97 -7.13 3.40
N PRO A 66 -4.28 -7.13 4.71
CA PRO A 66 -3.41 -7.70 5.71
C PRO A 66 -3.19 -9.19 5.49
N SER A 67 -2.00 -9.70 5.81
CA SER A 67 -1.74 -11.13 5.80
C SER A 67 -2.24 -11.75 7.11
N PRO A 68 -3.08 -12.80 7.06
CA PRO A 68 -3.56 -13.47 8.28
C PRO A 68 -2.47 -14.33 8.96
N ASN A 69 -1.39 -14.64 8.24
CA ASN A 69 -0.34 -15.56 8.69
C ASN A 69 0.87 -14.84 9.31
N VAL A 70 0.62 -13.78 10.10
CA VAL A 70 1.68 -13.03 10.79
C VAL A 70 1.49 -13.09 12.30
N ALA A 71 2.61 -13.05 13.04
CA ALA A 71 2.58 -13.09 14.49
C ALA A 71 1.69 -11.96 15.05
N GLU A 72 0.89 -12.27 16.08
CA GLU A 72 0.05 -11.31 16.82
C GLU A 72 -0.93 -10.48 15.98
N ASP A 73 -1.21 -10.88 14.75
CA ASP A 73 -2.14 -10.19 13.85
C ASP A 73 -1.83 -8.69 13.66
N HIS A 74 -0.53 -8.34 13.70
CA HIS A 74 -0.13 -6.93 13.64
C HIS A 74 -0.47 -6.26 12.31
N GLN A 75 -0.55 -7.00 11.19
CA GLN A 75 -0.93 -6.40 9.92
C GLN A 75 -2.39 -5.93 9.91
N THR A 76 -3.32 -6.72 10.43
CA THR A 76 -4.72 -6.31 10.55
C THR A 76 -4.87 -5.10 11.48
N LYS A 77 -4.19 -5.10 12.62
CA LYS A 77 -4.17 -3.95 13.54
C LYS A 77 -3.66 -2.67 12.86
N ASN A 78 -2.59 -2.78 12.07
CA ASN A 78 -2.03 -1.68 11.32
C ASN A 78 -3.02 -1.14 10.26
N ALA A 79 -3.62 -2.03 9.47
CA ALA A 79 -4.59 -1.65 8.44
C ALA A 79 -5.82 -0.97 9.05
N LYS A 80 -6.39 -1.57 10.11
CA LYS A 80 -7.55 -1.01 10.82
C LYS A 80 -7.28 0.38 11.35
N LYS A 81 -6.11 0.61 11.96
CA LYS A 81 -5.73 1.95 12.45
C LYS A 81 -5.76 3.01 11.35
N LEU A 82 -5.26 2.70 10.17
CA LEU A 82 -5.26 3.64 9.05
C LEU A 82 -6.67 3.83 8.47
N TYR A 83 -7.46 2.78 8.45
CA TYR A 83 -8.87 2.82 8.06
C TYR A 83 -9.69 3.70 9.01
N ASP A 84 -9.55 3.54 10.32
CA ASP A 84 -10.25 4.32 11.34
C ASP A 84 -9.90 5.82 11.26
N LEU A 85 -8.67 6.15 10.84
CA LEU A 85 -8.25 7.52 10.54
C LEU A 85 -8.80 8.03 9.19
N GLY A 86 -9.42 7.17 8.41
CA GLY A 86 -9.88 7.46 7.05
C GLY A 86 -8.71 7.70 6.08
N ALA A 87 -7.51 7.22 6.40
CA ALA A 87 -6.30 7.40 5.62
C ALA A 87 -6.07 6.28 4.58
N ALA A 88 -6.76 5.17 4.71
CA ALA A 88 -6.72 4.06 3.77
C ALA A 88 -8.02 3.27 3.83
N GLU A 89 -8.27 2.48 2.79
CA GLU A 89 -9.23 1.38 2.85
C GLU A 89 -8.51 0.09 3.25
N TYR A 90 -9.26 -0.90 3.77
CA TYR A 90 -8.73 -2.23 4.00
C TYR A 90 -9.77 -3.32 3.73
N VAL A 91 -9.29 -4.50 3.33
CA VAL A 91 -10.10 -5.68 3.03
C VAL A 91 -9.40 -6.88 3.64
N GLU A 92 -10.11 -7.69 4.40
CA GLU A 92 -9.58 -8.96 4.89
C GLU A 92 -9.42 -9.97 3.73
N GLU A 93 -8.48 -10.90 3.84
CA GLU A 93 -8.13 -11.77 2.70
C GLU A 93 -9.29 -12.65 2.22
N ASP A 94 -10.16 -13.07 3.12
CA ASP A 94 -11.38 -13.83 2.85
C ASP A 94 -12.54 -12.98 2.29
N GLU A 95 -12.42 -11.65 2.33
CA GLU A 95 -13.40 -10.71 1.83
C GLU A 95 -13.08 -10.17 0.42
N ILE A 96 -11.92 -10.52 -0.15
CA ILE A 96 -11.43 -9.98 -1.42
C ILE A 96 -12.46 -10.15 -2.54
N ASP A 97 -13.05 -11.34 -2.67
CA ASP A 97 -13.90 -11.71 -3.80
C ASP A 97 -15.16 -10.83 -3.92
N TYR A 98 -15.66 -10.28 -2.80
CA TYR A 98 -16.90 -9.51 -2.79
C TYR A 98 -16.74 -8.04 -2.39
N LYS A 99 -15.66 -7.65 -1.71
CA LYS A 99 -15.43 -6.26 -1.27
C LYS A 99 -14.47 -5.48 -2.16
N LEU A 100 -13.39 -6.09 -2.63
CA LEU A 100 -12.28 -5.37 -3.28
C LEU A 100 -12.74 -4.57 -4.50
N THR A 101 -13.50 -5.17 -5.39
CA THR A 101 -14.00 -4.51 -6.60
C THR A 101 -14.87 -3.30 -6.27
N SER A 102 -15.72 -3.39 -5.26
CA SER A 102 -16.58 -2.30 -4.81
C SER A 102 -15.76 -1.11 -4.29
N ILE A 103 -14.73 -1.39 -3.50
CA ILE A 103 -13.84 -0.36 -2.94
C ILE A 103 -13.02 0.31 -4.05
N ILE A 104 -12.46 -0.46 -4.99
CA ILE A 104 -11.75 0.10 -6.14
C ILE A 104 -12.67 1.05 -6.92
N ASN A 105 -13.89 0.61 -7.23
CA ASN A 105 -14.86 1.44 -7.96
C ASN A 105 -15.21 2.71 -7.19
N LYS A 106 -15.41 2.64 -5.88
CA LYS A 106 -15.67 3.82 -5.02
C LYS A 106 -14.56 4.86 -5.13
N ILE A 107 -13.30 4.42 -5.10
CA ILE A 107 -12.13 5.32 -5.21
C ILE A 107 -12.03 5.88 -6.63
N LEU A 108 -12.27 5.07 -7.67
CA LEU A 108 -12.17 5.51 -9.06
C LEU A 108 -13.23 6.53 -9.45
N VAL A 109 -14.46 6.37 -8.97
CA VAL A 109 -15.59 7.23 -9.35
C VAL A 109 -15.61 8.55 -8.59
N SER A 110 -15.14 8.58 -7.35
CA SER A 110 -15.17 9.78 -6.50
C SER A 110 -13.79 10.42 -6.35
N GLU A 111 -13.54 11.49 -7.10
CA GLU A 111 -12.33 12.30 -6.98
C GLU A 111 -12.16 12.84 -5.55
N ILE A 112 -13.22 13.39 -4.98
CA ILE A 112 -13.22 13.93 -3.60
C ILE A 112 -12.79 12.85 -2.59
N TYR A 113 -13.27 11.62 -2.76
CA TYR A 113 -12.91 10.53 -1.87
C TYR A 113 -11.46 10.09 -2.05
N ARG A 114 -11.01 10.01 -3.30
CA ARG A 114 -9.63 9.69 -3.65
C ARG A 114 -8.65 10.71 -3.07
N ASP A 115 -8.94 12.00 -3.23
CA ASP A 115 -8.12 13.08 -2.72
C ASP A 115 -8.08 13.09 -1.18
N SER A 116 -9.23 12.87 -0.53
CA SER A 116 -9.29 12.73 0.93
C SER A 116 -8.42 11.60 1.46
N LEU A 117 -8.39 10.44 0.80
CA LEU A 117 -7.50 9.34 1.18
C LEU A 117 -6.03 9.73 1.03
N SER A 118 -5.68 10.38 -0.11
CA SER A 118 -4.32 10.84 -0.39
C SER A 118 -3.83 11.86 0.63
N GLU A 119 -4.63 12.86 0.94
CA GLU A 119 -4.29 13.89 1.94
C GLU A 119 -4.07 13.28 3.32
N LYS A 120 -4.99 12.42 3.76
CA LYS A 120 -4.91 11.83 5.09
C LYS A 120 -3.73 10.90 5.26
N ILE A 121 -3.46 10.01 4.29
CA ILE A 121 -2.32 9.10 4.36
C ILE A 121 -1.00 9.89 4.32
N SER A 122 -0.91 10.91 3.46
CA SER A 122 0.26 11.77 3.35
C SER A 122 0.54 12.54 4.65
N SER A 123 -0.50 12.98 5.36
CA SER A 123 -0.36 13.68 6.65
C SER A 123 0.26 12.83 7.76
N LEU A 124 0.27 11.51 7.60
CA LEU A 124 0.91 10.57 8.54
C LEU A 124 2.40 10.35 8.25
N SER A 125 2.90 10.92 7.15
CA SER A 125 4.31 10.82 6.75
C SER A 125 5.24 11.46 7.77
N LYS A 126 6.41 10.86 7.96
CA LYS A 126 7.49 11.39 8.83
C LYS A 126 8.80 11.50 8.04
N PRO A 127 8.92 12.47 7.13
CA PRO A 127 10.08 12.59 6.24
C PRO A 127 11.41 12.82 6.99
N ASP A 128 11.37 13.41 8.18
CA ASP A 128 12.55 13.69 9.00
C ASP A 128 12.91 12.58 10.00
N ALA A 129 12.27 11.40 9.94
CA ALA A 129 12.48 10.33 10.91
C ALA A 129 13.97 9.97 11.08
N SER A 130 14.72 9.86 9.99
CA SER A 130 16.16 9.56 10.04
C SER A 130 16.97 10.65 10.74
N LYS A 131 16.66 11.93 10.51
CA LYS A 131 17.30 13.06 11.18
C LYS A 131 16.99 13.07 12.67
N ILE A 132 15.74 12.78 13.04
CA ILE A 132 15.30 12.71 14.44
C ILE A 132 16.09 11.62 15.14
N ILE A 133 16.17 10.41 14.59
CA ILE A 133 16.91 9.28 15.16
C ILE A 133 18.40 9.63 15.33
N VAL A 134 19.03 10.20 14.30
CA VAL A 134 20.45 10.59 14.37
C VAL A 134 20.70 11.65 15.44
N ASN A 135 19.81 12.64 15.58
CA ASN A 135 19.94 13.66 16.60
C ASN A 135 19.78 13.08 18.00
N GLU A 136 18.83 12.16 18.19
CA GLU A 136 18.65 11.47 19.46
C GLU A 136 19.90 10.67 19.84
N ILE A 137 20.45 9.87 18.95
CA ILE A 137 21.69 9.12 19.18
C ILE A 137 22.84 10.05 19.59
N LYS A 138 23.00 11.20 18.91
CA LYS A 138 24.06 12.17 19.23
C LYS A 138 23.95 12.74 20.64
N MET A 139 22.76 12.83 21.23
CA MET A 139 22.59 13.29 22.61
C MET A 139 23.17 12.30 23.63
N TYR A 140 23.18 11.01 23.32
CA TYR A 140 23.73 9.97 24.19
C TYR A 140 25.24 9.69 23.97
N LEU A 141 25.82 10.25 22.93
CA LEU A 141 27.26 10.09 22.62
C LEU A 141 28.13 11.22 23.19
N LYS A 142 27.55 12.12 23.98
CA LYS A 142 28.26 13.13 24.76
C LYS A 142 28.53 12.61 26.15
#